data_a3eea860a13e529991cce2d3bc46f6b5
#
_entry.id   a3eea860a13e529991cce2d3bc46f6b5
#
_cell.length_a   1.000
_cell.length_b   1.000
_cell.length_c   1.000
_cell.angle_alpha   90.00
_cell.angle_beta   90.00
_cell.angle_gamma   90.00
#
_symmetry.space_group_name_H-M   'P 1'
#
loop_
_entity.id
_entity.type
_entity.pdbx_description
1 polymer ?
#
loop_
_entity_poly.entity_id
_entity_poly.type
_entity_poly.pdbx_seq_one_letter_code
_entity_poly.pdbx_strand_id
1 'polypeptide(L)'
;MVFLTLGDPTIYSTYLYVHKRILERGYQAEIVSGITSFCAVAARLNMGLAEMAEPLHVIPATYKAEEMDELLKLPGTKVLMKSGKRLKKVRDSILRSGQNAVMIENCGMPEEKIYASAKEIPEEAGYYTLLIVKDKK
;
A
#
# COMPACT_ATOMS: atom_id res chain seq x y z
N MET A 1 -8.84 27.43 6.88
CA MET A 1 -9.36 26.38 6.02
C MET A 1 -8.68 25.06 6.37
N VAL A 2 -9.42 23.97 6.41
CA VAL A 2 -8.90 22.63 6.75
C VAL A 2 -9.22 21.68 5.62
N PHE A 3 -8.22 20.90 5.20
CA PHE A 3 -8.39 19.81 4.24
C PHE A 3 -8.28 18.48 4.98
N LEU A 4 -9.22 17.59 4.78
CA LEU A 4 -9.24 16.26 5.39
C LEU A 4 -8.80 15.20 4.38
N THR A 5 -7.96 14.26 4.84
CA THR A 5 -7.43 13.16 4.03
C THR A 5 -7.54 11.87 4.84
N LEU A 6 -7.91 10.77 4.18
CA LEU A 6 -7.84 9.46 4.79
C LEU A 6 -6.39 8.99 4.85
N GLY A 7 -5.99 8.36 5.96
CA GLY A 7 -4.62 7.91 6.15
C GLY A 7 -3.68 9.04 6.54
N ASP A 8 -2.48 9.05 5.96
CA ASP A 8 -1.50 10.11 6.16
C ASP A 8 -1.40 10.99 4.92
N PRO A 9 -1.49 12.33 5.07
CA PRO A 9 -1.46 13.25 3.93
C PRO A 9 -0.15 13.25 3.16
N THR A 10 0.93 12.72 3.72
CA THR A 10 2.25 12.71 3.06
C THR A 10 2.43 11.52 2.11
N ILE A 11 1.53 10.53 2.14
CA ILE A 11 1.64 9.30 1.34
C ILE A 11 0.57 9.28 0.25
N TYR A 12 0.97 9.58 -0.99
CA TYR A 12 0.12 9.53 -2.19
C TYR A 12 -1.19 10.32 -2.09
N SER A 13 -1.19 11.41 -1.33
CA SER A 13 -2.36 12.26 -1.17
C SER A 13 -2.46 13.29 -2.29
N THR A 14 -3.64 13.44 -2.87
CA THR A 14 -3.92 14.49 -3.84
C THR A 14 -3.82 15.88 -3.23
N TYR A 15 -4.01 16.02 -1.92
CA TYR A 15 -3.81 17.26 -1.21
C TYR A 15 -2.41 17.86 -1.43
N LEU A 16 -1.38 17.03 -1.63
CA LEU A 16 -0.01 17.51 -1.81
C LEU A 16 0.14 18.48 -2.99
N TYR A 17 -0.67 18.33 -4.03
CA TYR A 17 -0.69 19.29 -5.15
C TYR A 17 -1.19 20.66 -4.70
N VAL A 18 -2.23 20.66 -3.88
CA VAL A 18 -2.79 21.90 -3.32
C VAL A 18 -1.79 22.52 -2.34
N HIS A 19 -1.19 21.73 -1.48
CA HIS A 19 -0.19 22.16 -0.50
C HIS A 19 0.96 22.90 -1.16
N LYS A 20 1.55 22.33 -2.20
CA LYS A 20 2.64 22.96 -2.94
C LYS A 20 2.24 24.32 -3.51
N ARG A 21 1.06 24.42 -4.12
CA ARG A 21 0.56 25.68 -4.69
C ARG A 21 0.30 26.75 -3.64
N ILE A 22 -0.17 26.36 -2.46
CA ILE A 22 -0.39 27.27 -1.34
C ILE A 22 0.95 27.89 -0.91
N LEU A 23 1.98 27.06 -0.73
CA LEU A 23 3.32 27.50 -0.35
C LEU A 23 3.95 28.39 -1.43
N GLU A 24 3.85 28.03 -2.70
CA GLU A 24 4.35 28.80 -3.83
C GLU A 24 3.76 30.20 -3.91
N ARG A 25 2.52 30.38 -3.42
CA ARG A 25 1.84 31.69 -3.36
C ARG A 25 2.15 32.46 -2.10
N GLY A 26 3.06 31.97 -1.25
CA GLY A 26 3.50 32.64 -0.05
C GLY A 26 2.58 32.50 1.17
N TYR A 27 1.56 31.63 1.09
CA TYR A 27 0.72 31.32 2.24
C TYR A 27 1.36 30.25 3.14
N GLN A 28 0.95 30.25 4.39
CA GLN A 28 1.36 29.22 5.35
C GLN A 28 0.40 28.04 5.28
N ALA A 29 0.94 26.84 5.34
CA ALA A 29 0.18 25.60 5.42
C ALA A 29 0.96 24.59 6.24
N GLU A 30 0.26 23.84 7.07
CA GLU A 30 0.82 22.83 7.95
C GLU A 30 0.19 21.48 7.63
N ILE A 31 1.00 20.41 7.65
CA ILE A 31 0.53 19.04 7.47
C ILE A 31 0.52 18.37 8.85
N VAL A 32 -0.63 17.84 9.22
CA VAL A 32 -0.77 17.01 10.42
C VAL A 32 -0.75 15.54 10.00
N SER A 33 0.20 14.79 10.56
CA SER A 33 0.35 13.35 10.27
C SER A 33 -0.87 12.55 10.74
N GLY A 34 -1.16 11.48 10.01
CA GLY A 34 -2.20 10.52 10.36
C GLY A 34 -1.65 9.09 10.42
N ILE A 35 -2.56 8.13 10.45
CA ILE A 35 -2.21 6.70 10.39
C ILE A 35 -2.21 6.27 8.94
N THR A 36 -1.05 5.82 8.44
CA THR A 36 -0.95 5.33 7.06
C THR A 36 -1.76 4.05 6.87
N SER A 37 -2.27 3.84 5.65
CA SER A 37 -3.06 2.66 5.33
C SER A 37 -2.33 1.35 5.62
N PHE A 38 -1.05 1.26 5.30
CA PHE A 38 -0.29 0.02 5.54
C PHE A 38 -0.03 -0.24 7.02
N CYS A 39 0.10 0.78 7.85
CA CYS A 39 0.18 0.61 9.31
C CYS A 39 -1.17 0.16 9.87
N ALA A 40 -2.27 0.75 9.40
CA ALA A 40 -3.61 0.34 9.82
C ALA A 40 -3.91 -1.11 9.43
N VAL A 41 -3.52 -1.52 8.22
CA VAL A 41 -3.69 -2.91 7.74
C VAL A 41 -2.86 -3.88 8.56
N ALA A 42 -1.59 -3.60 8.82
CA ALA A 42 -0.74 -4.46 9.64
C ALA A 42 -1.31 -4.64 11.05
N ALA A 43 -1.78 -3.57 11.67
CA ALA A 43 -2.42 -3.62 12.97
C ALA A 43 -3.71 -4.45 12.94
N ARG A 44 -4.54 -4.27 11.90
CA ARG A 44 -5.77 -5.04 11.70
C ARG A 44 -5.50 -6.54 11.56
N LEU A 45 -4.40 -6.91 10.92
CA LEU A 45 -3.96 -8.30 10.74
C LEU A 45 -3.15 -8.82 11.92
N ASN A 46 -2.95 -8.01 12.94
CA ASN A 46 -2.16 -8.33 14.13
C ASN A 46 -0.75 -8.82 13.80
N MET A 47 -0.08 -8.14 12.88
CA MET A 47 1.26 -8.48 12.43
C MET A 47 2.19 -7.29 12.43
N GLY A 48 3.49 -7.54 12.65
CA GLY A 48 4.53 -6.54 12.44
C GLY A 48 4.75 -6.30 10.95
N LEU A 49 4.84 -5.05 10.56
CA LEU A 49 5.09 -4.68 9.17
C LEU A 49 6.56 -4.86 8.80
N ALA A 50 7.46 -4.38 9.65
CA ALA A 50 8.89 -4.54 9.50
C ALA A 50 9.52 -4.64 10.89
N GLU A 51 10.47 -5.56 11.04
CA GLU A 51 11.12 -5.84 12.32
C GLU A 51 12.64 -5.80 12.20
N MET A 52 13.31 -5.38 13.28
CA MET A 52 14.78 -5.34 13.37
C MET A 52 15.42 -4.61 12.17
N ALA A 53 16.21 -5.31 11.37
CA ALA A 53 16.91 -4.76 10.21
C ALA A 53 16.16 -4.98 8.87
N GLU A 54 14.93 -5.45 8.93
CA GLU A 54 14.11 -5.73 7.75
C GLU A 54 13.74 -4.43 7.02
N PRO A 55 14.14 -4.26 5.74
CA PRO A 55 13.74 -3.09 4.97
C PRO A 55 12.23 -3.08 4.70
N LEU A 56 11.68 -1.88 4.53
CA LEU A 56 10.29 -1.69 4.14
C LEU A 56 10.24 -0.92 2.82
N HIS A 57 9.61 -1.51 1.81
CA HIS A 57 9.42 -0.90 0.51
C HIS A 57 7.94 -0.59 0.29
N VAL A 58 7.62 0.65 -0.04
CA VAL A 58 6.26 1.08 -0.37
C VAL A 58 6.19 1.30 -1.88
N ILE A 59 5.37 0.51 -2.57
CA ILE A 59 5.38 0.42 -4.03
C ILE A 59 3.98 0.74 -4.58
N PRO A 60 3.85 1.74 -5.49
CA PRO A 60 2.58 2.01 -6.18
C PRO A 60 2.37 0.99 -7.31
N ALA A 61 1.79 -0.15 -6.99
CA ALA A 61 1.81 -1.35 -7.82
C ALA A 61 1.19 -1.20 -9.22
N THR A 62 0.15 -0.38 -9.39
CA THR A 62 -0.43 -0.13 -10.71
C THR A 62 0.58 0.48 -11.68
N TYR A 63 1.37 1.44 -11.19
CA TYR A 63 2.39 2.13 -12.00
C TYR A 63 3.66 1.29 -12.20
N LYS A 64 3.88 0.29 -11.35
CA LYS A 64 5.09 -0.54 -11.32
C LYS A 64 4.83 -2.01 -11.69
N ALA A 65 3.65 -2.32 -12.25
CA ALA A 65 3.27 -3.70 -12.55
C ALA A 65 4.25 -4.40 -13.51
N GLU A 66 4.81 -3.67 -14.48
CA GLU A 66 5.79 -4.23 -15.43
C GLU A 66 7.13 -4.56 -14.77
N GLU A 67 7.46 -3.88 -13.68
CA GLU A 67 8.72 -4.04 -12.93
C GLU A 67 8.55 -4.96 -11.72
N MET A 68 7.34 -5.52 -11.50
CA MET A 68 7.00 -6.21 -10.26
C MET A 68 7.91 -7.41 -9.98
N ASP A 69 8.26 -8.20 -10.99
CA ASP A 69 9.13 -9.35 -10.80
C ASP A 69 10.49 -8.94 -10.20
N GLU A 70 11.05 -7.82 -10.65
CA GLU A 70 12.32 -7.29 -10.13
C GLU A 70 12.13 -6.66 -8.74
N LEU A 71 11.05 -5.92 -8.53
CA LEU A 71 10.77 -5.29 -7.24
C LEU A 71 10.55 -6.32 -6.12
N LEU A 72 9.95 -7.45 -6.43
CA LEU A 72 9.74 -8.52 -5.46
C LEU A 72 11.03 -9.23 -5.03
N LYS A 73 12.12 -9.06 -5.77
CA LYS A 73 13.44 -9.59 -5.40
C LYS A 73 14.13 -8.76 -4.31
N LEU A 74 13.68 -7.54 -4.07
CA LEU A 74 14.24 -6.70 -3.02
C LEU A 74 14.04 -7.37 -1.65
N PRO A 75 15.04 -7.30 -0.75
CA PRO A 75 14.91 -7.90 0.57
C PRO A 75 13.92 -7.11 1.43
N GLY A 76 13.22 -7.80 2.30
CA GLY A 76 12.33 -7.19 3.29
C GLY A 76 10.86 -7.18 2.89
N THR A 77 10.07 -6.41 3.61
CA THR A 77 8.64 -6.29 3.38
C THR A 77 8.34 -5.33 2.23
N LYS A 78 7.44 -5.73 1.34
CA LYS A 78 6.92 -4.88 0.27
C LYS A 78 5.44 -4.60 0.54
N VAL A 79 5.11 -3.33 0.63
CA VAL A 79 3.73 -2.86 0.71
C VAL A 79 3.32 -2.42 -0.68
N LEU A 80 2.34 -3.08 -1.27
CA LEU A 80 1.84 -2.77 -2.61
C LEU A 80 0.55 -1.96 -2.49
N MET A 81 0.65 -0.70 -2.84
CA MET A 81 -0.49 0.23 -2.84
C MET A 81 -1.02 0.42 -4.26
N LYS A 82 -2.28 0.84 -4.38
CA LYS A 82 -2.91 1.14 -5.67
C LYS A 82 -2.84 -0.05 -6.64
N SER A 83 -3.16 -1.24 -6.15
CA SER A 83 -3.01 -2.49 -6.91
C SER A 83 -4.27 -2.88 -7.71
N GLY A 84 -5.42 -2.29 -7.40
CA GLY A 84 -6.72 -2.77 -7.87
C GLY A 84 -6.86 -2.93 -9.38
N LYS A 85 -6.33 -1.99 -10.17
CA LYS A 85 -6.45 -1.99 -11.64
C LYS A 85 -5.55 -3.02 -12.35
N ARG A 86 -4.45 -3.42 -11.73
CA ARG A 86 -3.46 -4.35 -12.30
C ARG A 86 -3.24 -5.56 -11.40
N LEU A 87 -4.27 -5.90 -10.62
CA LEU A 87 -4.17 -6.90 -9.57
C LEU A 87 -3.79 -8.30 -10.09
N LYS A 88 -4.37 -8.71 -11.23
CA LYS A 88 -4.03 -10.00 -11.85
C LYS A 88 -2.54 -10.10 -12.14
N LYS A 89 -1.96 -9.08 -12.75
CA LYS A 89 -0.52 -9.06 -13.09
C LYS A 89 0.35 -9.07 -11.84
N VAL A 90 -0.02 -8.28 -10.83
CA VAL A 90 0.68 -8.24 -9.54
C VAL A 90 0.60 -9.59 -8.84
N ARG A 91 -0.58 -10.19 -8.77
CA ARG A 91 -0.77 -11.54 -8.20
C ARG A 91 0.11 -12.58 -8.90
N ASP A 92 0.13 -12.58 -10.22
CA ASP A 92 0.88 -13.55 -11.00
C ASP A 92 2.39 -13.42 -10.72
N SER A 93 2.89 -12.20 -10.58
CA SER A 93 4.29 -11.94 -10.16
C SER A 93 4.58 -12.48 -8.76
N ILE A 94 3.67 -12.25 -7.80
CA ILE A 94 3.81 -12.76 -6.44
C ILE A 94 3.85 -14.29 -6.43
N LEU A 95 2.95 -14.93 -7.17
CA LEU A 95 2.92 -16.39 -7.28
C LEU A 95 4.21 -16.95 -7.87
N ARG A 96 4.76 -16.31 -8.90
CA ARG A 96 6.06 -16.72 -9.47
C ARG A 96 7.21 -16.57 -8.48
N SER A 97 7.18 -15.53 -7.65
CA SER A 97 8.23 -15.28 -6.66
C SER A 97 8.24 -16.29 -5.52
N GLY A 98 7.12 -16.96 -5.25
CA GLY A 98 6.96 -17.86 -4.13
C GLY A 98 6.92 -17.19 -2.76
N GLN A 99 6.81 -15.87 -2.71
CA GLN A 99 6.74 -15.12 -1.46
C GLN A 99 5.35 -15.19 -0.84
N ASN A 100 5.30 -14.92 0.47
CA ASN A 100 4.03 -14.87 1.20
C ASN A 100 3.38 -13.51 1.00
N ALA A 101 2.09 -13.50 0.70
CA ALA A 101 1.34 -12.27 0.54
C ALA A 101 -0.01 -12.36 1.24
N VAL A 102 -0.43 -11.24 1.80
CA VAL A 102 -1.78 -11.04 2.32
C VAL A 102 -2.35 -9.79 1.67
N MET A 103 -3.62 -9.82 1.34
CA MET A 103 -4.33 -8.66 0.79
C MET A 103 -5.51 -8.32 1.67
N ILE A 104 -5.74 -7.03 1.83
CA ILE A 104 -6.95 -6.53 2.46
C ILE A 104 -7.61 -5.52 1.53
N GLU A 105 -8.92 -5.64 1.40
CA GLU A 105 -9.77 -4.72 0.65
C GLU A 105 -10.72 -4.05 1.62
N ASN A 106 -10.86 -2.74 1.51
CA ASN A 106 -11.75 -1.94 2.36
C ASN A 106 -11.48 -2.10 3.87
N CYS A 107 -10.21 -2.03 4.28
CA CYS A 107 -9.80 -2.16 5.68
C CYS A 107 -10.58 -1.21 6.60
N GLY A 108 -11.20 -1.79 7.65
CA GLY A 108 -11.97 -1.01 8.61
C GLY A 108 -13.35 -0.57 8.14
N MET A 109 -13.77 -0.95 6.95
CA MET A 109 -15.10 -0.65 6.38
C MET A 109 -16.03 -1.86 6.48
N PRO A 110 -17.36 -1.67 6.37
CA PRO A 110 -18.30 -2.79 6.42
C PRO A 110 -18.05 -3.90 5.39
N GLU A 111 -17.50 -3.54 4.23
CA GLU A 111 -17.20 -4.46 3.12
C GLU A 111 -15.78 -5.02 3.18
N GLU A 112 -15.13 -4.98 4.32
CA GLU A 112 -13.77 -5.49 4.50
C GLU A 112 -13.65 -6.96 4.08
N LYS A 113 -12.66 -7.25 3.25
CA LYS A 113 -12.29 -8.62 2.85
C LYS A 113 -10.81 -8.84 3.04
N ILE A 114 -10.44 -9.98 3.61
CA ILE A 114 -9.07 -10.38 3.84
C ILE A 114 -8.77 -11.63 3.03
N TYR A 115 -7.68 -11.60 2.28
CA TYR A 115 -7.19 -12.71 1.47
C TYR A 115 -5.85 -13.15 2.06
N ALA A 116 -5.83 -14.29 2.73
CA ALA A 116 -4.72 -14.73 3.57
C ALA A 116 -3.50 -15.24 2.82
N SER A 117 -3.63 -15.51 1.52
CA SER A 117 -2.52 -16.00 0.70
C SER A 117 -2.61 -15.45 -0.72
N ALA A 118 -1.49 -15.50 -1.44
CA ALA A 118 -1.43 -15.06 -2.83
C ALA A 118 -2.42 -15.80 -3.74
N LYS A 119 -2.69 -17.08 -3.44
CA LYS A 119 -3.62 -17.89 -4.23
C LYS A 119 -5.07 -17.43 -4.11
N GLU A 120 -5.42 -16.81 -3.00
CA GLU A 120 -6.76 -16.32 -2.74
C GLU A 120 -7.03 -14.93 -3.35
N ILE A 121 -5.99 -14.22 -3.78
CA ILE A 121 -6.11 -12.88 -4.34
C ILE A 121 -6.91 -12.95 -5.65
N PRO A 122 -8.00 -12.15 -5.78
CA PRO A 122 -8.81 -12.15 -7.01
C PRO A 122 -8.09 -11.45 -8.16
N GLU A 123 -8.64 -11.55 -9.35
CA GLU A 123 -8.10 -10.86 -10.53
C GLU A 123 -8.38 -9.36 -10.52
N GLU A 124 -9.45 -8.95 -9.85
CA GLU A 124 -9.87 -7.55 -9.73
C GLU A 124 -10.29 -7.23 -8.29
N ALA A 125 -10.05 -6.01 -7.89
CA ALA A 125 -10.48 -5.48 -6.60
C ALA A 125 -10.74 -3.98 -6.69
N GLY A 126 -11.39 -3.43 -5.67
CA GLY A 126 -11.70 -2.02 -5.59
C GLY A 126 -10.49 -1.13 -5.34
N TYR A 127 -10.77 0.15 -5.24
CA TYR A 127 -9.74 1.19 -5.07
C TYR A 127 -8.97 1.03 -3.74
N TYR A 128 -9.66 0.68 -2.65
CA TYR A 128 -9.05 0.54 -1.34
C TYR A 128 -8.48 -0.87 -1.14
N THR A 129 -7.45 -1.19 -1.90
CA THR A 129 -6.78 -2.49 -1.89
C THR A 129 -5.31 -2.32 -1.53
N LEU A 130 -4.84 -3.12 -0.59
CA LEU A 130 -3.45 -3.10 -0.15
C LEU A 130 -2.94 -4.52 0.05
N LEU A 131 -1.72 -4.78 -0.44
CA LEU A 131 -1.05 -6.05 -0.25
C LEU A 131 0.20 -5.85 0.60
N ILE A 132 0.48 -6.83 1.46
CA ILE A 132 1.74 -6.94 2.18
C ILE A 132 2.42 -8.22 1.72
N VAL A 133 3.62 -8.10 1.15
CA VAL A 133 4.42 -9.23 0.67
C VAL A 133 5.65 -9.36 1.56
N LYS A 134 5.82 -10.55 2.12
CA LYS A 134 6.95 -10.90 2.99
C LYS A 134 7.90 -11.85 2.27
N ASP A 135 9.18 -11.74 2.58
CA ASP A 135 10.19 -12.64 2.04
C ASP A 135 9.81 -14.09 2.33
N LYS A 136 10.19 -14.95 1.41
CA LYS A 136 10.06 -16.39 1.56
C LYS A 136 10.94 -16.85 2.72
N LYS A 137 10.34 -17.59 3.65
CA LYS A 137 11.06 -18.18 4.78
C LYS A 137 11.73 -19.49 4.38
#